data_7d55cc781ad3a881cbf39830c14bbf75
#
_entry.id   7d55cc781ad3a881cbf39830c14bbf75
#
_cell.length_a   1.000
_cell.length_b   1.000
_cell.length_c   1.000
_cell.angle_alpha   90.00
_cell.angle_beta   90.00
_cell.angle_gamma   90.00
#
_symmetry.space_group_name_H-M   'P 1'
#
loop_
_entity.id
_entity.type
_entity.pdbx_description
1 polymer ?
#
loop_
_entity_poly.entity_id
_entity_poly.type
_entity_poly.pdbx_seq_one_letter_code
_entity_poly.pdbx_strand_id
1 'polypeptide(L)'
;LFPRADMTEPDSDGVAFYKDVIAAAKASGLEPHVSLFHFSTPEWFWEEQDGQRGWERPDALTHWRRYVEAVSQLLGPEIDYWCPLNEPMVYVLGGYIEGIFPPLEQRAGPVDVAPVVAQLLRAHADAYRILHADAEARDQSISVGLTQHTRAFEPWRNWHPIDRLTAEFVQQAFIWDVFDAIESGRYAMTNTDFTADID
;
A
#
# COMPACT_ATOMS: atom_id res chain seq x y z
N LEU A 1 13.58 6.08 5.93
CA LEU A 1 13.59 7.03 7.08
C LEU A 1 13.80 6.33 8.43
N PHE A 2 13.46 5.06 8.58
CA PHE A 2 13.66 4.26 9.79
C PHE A 2 14.49 3.01 9.46
N PRO A 3 15.81 3.13 9.28
CA PRO A 3 16.68 2.00 8.91
C PRO A 3 16.80 0.92 9.99
N ARG A 4 16.38 1.20 11.25
CA ARG A 4 16.32 0.23 12.35
C ARG A 4 14.97 0.31 13.05
N ALA A 5 14.49 -0.83 13.58
CA ALA A 5 13.20 -0.94 14.26
C ALA A 5 13.10 -0.11 15.55
N ASP A 6 14.23 0.03 16.28
CA ASP A 6 14.32 0.73 17.57
C ASP A 6 14.36 2.25 17.47
N MET A 7 14.44 2.81 16.27
CA MET A 7 14.47 4.27 16.10
C MET A 7 13.13 4.90 16.47
N THR A 8 13.17 5.89 17.33
CA THR A 8 12.01 6.71 17.69
C THR A 8 11.86 7.90 16.77
N GLU A 9 12.96 8.40 16.23
CA GLU A 9 13.02 9.51 15.29
C GLU A 9 13.52 9.03 13.93
N PRO A 10 13.08 9.64 12.82
CA PRO A 10 13.57 9.30 11.50
C PRO A 10 15.03 9.71 11.31
N ASP A 11 15.72 9.02 10.42
CA ASP A 11 17.08 9.34 10.02
C ASP A 11 17.18 10.74 9.42
N SER A 12 18.01 11.60 10.03
CA SER A 12 18.14 13.01 9.65
C SER A 12 18.67 13.22 8.23
N ASP A 13 19.59 12.37 7.80
CA ASP A 13 20.19 12.47 6.47
C ASP A 13 19.17 12.05 5.40
N GLY A 14 18.38 11.00 5.69
CA GLY A 14 17.27 10.61 4.84
C GLY A 14 16.19 11.68 4.73
N VAL A 15 15.86 12.35 5.82
CA VAL A 15 14.91 13.48 5.82
C VAL A 15 15.45 14.65 4.98
N ALA A 16 16.72 15.03 5.19
CA ALA A 16 17.36 16.10 4.43
C ALA A 16 17.36 15.79 2.93
N PHE A 17 17.74 14.56 2.56
CA PHE A 17 17.73 14.12 1.16
C PHE A 17 16.35 14.29 0.50
N TYR A 18 15.26 13.85 1.15
CA TYR A 18 13.93 13.99 0.56
C TYR A 18 13.45 15.44 0.51
N LYS A 19 13.82 16.28 1.48
CA LYS A 19 13.55 17.73 1.41
C LYS A 19 14.24 18.37 0.21
N ASP A 20 15.49 18.01 -0.04
CA ASP A 20 16.24 18.54 -1.18
C ASP A 20 15.63 18.07 -2.52
N VAL A 21 15.19 16.80 -2.61
CA VAL A 21 14.51 16.27 -3.81
C VAL A 21 13.21 17.04 -4.08
N ILE A 22 12.38 17.23 -3.05
CA ILE A 22 11.11 17.96 -3.17
C ILE A 22 11.37 19.42 -3.58
N ALA A 23 12.34 20.08 -2.93
CA ALA A 23 12.70 21.45 -3.26
C ALA A 23 13.22 21.60 -4.69
N ALA A 24 14.05 20.67 -5.17
CA ALA A 24 14.54 20.64 -6.54
C ALA A 24 13.43 20.43 -7.58
N ALA A 25 12.47 19.54 -7.29
CA ALA A 25 11.30 19.31 -8.15
C ALA A 25 10.48 20.60 -8.29
N LYS A 26 10.13 21.24 -7.16
CA LYS A 26 9.37 22.50 -7.14
C LYS A 26 10.12 23.65 -7.83
N ALA A 27 11.42 23.77 -7.62
CA ALA A 27 12.24 24.77 -8.29
C ALA A 27 12.29 24.56 -9.82
N SER A 28 12.07 23.33 -10.27
CA SER A 28 11.96 22.99 -11.70
C SER A 28 10.55 23.15 -12.27
N GLY A 29 9.60 23.67 -11.48
CA GLY A 29 8.20 23.83 -11.87
C GLY A 29 7.39 22.52 -11.89
N LEU A 30 7.88 21.48 -11.23
CA LEU A 30 7.17 20.20 -11.07
C LEU A 30 6.35 20.21 -9.78
N GLU A 31 5.23 19.52 -9.81
CA GLU A 31 4.40 19.29 -8.63
C GLU A 31 4.67 17.88 -8.09
N PRO A 32 5.19 17.77 -6.84
CA PRO A 32 5.54 16.47 -6.28
C PRO A 32 4.29 15.64 -5.94
N HIS A 33 4.21 14.42 -6.47
CA HIS A 33 3.28 13.39 -6.04
C HIS A 33 4.08 12.32 -5.28
N VAL A 34 3.82 12.17 -3.98
CA VAL A 34 4.66 11.33 -3.11
C VAL A 34 4.00 10.00 -2.82
N SER A 35 4.67 8.92 -3.22
CA SER A 35 4.29 7.56 -2.83
C SER A 35 4.99 7.17 -1.53
N LEU A 36 4.22 6.72 -0.52
CA LEU A 36 4.77 6.31 0.78
C LEU A 36 5.30 4.87 0.76
N PHE A 37 4.63 3.97 0.06
CA PHE A 37 5.05 2.60 -0.13
C PHE A 37 5.04 2.23 -1.61
N HIS A 38 6.23 1.89 -2.14
CA HIS A 38 6.42 1.42 -3.50
C HIS A 38 7.33 0.18 -3.48
N PHE A 39 6.79 -0.92 -2.88
CA PHE A 39 7.36 -2.27 -2.80
C PHE A 39 8.61 -2.42 -1.91
N SER A 40 9.19 -1.32 -1.44
CA SER A 40 10.41 -1.34 -0.63
C SER A 40 10.10 -1.10 0.84
N THR A 41 10.68 -1.93 1.69
CA THR A 41 10.62 -1.80 3.15
C THR A 41 12.03 -1.97 3.75
N PRO A 42 12.28 -1.48 4.96
CA PRO A 42 13.50 -1.78 5.68
C PRO A 42 13.65 -3.29 5.94
N GLU A 43 14.89 -3.79 5.96
CA GLU A 43 15.20 -5.21 6.16
C GLU A 43 14.57 -5.75 7.46
N TRP A 44 14.66 -5.00 8.56
CA TRP A 44 14.11 -5.36 9.86
C TRP A 44 12.59 -5.60 9.83
N PHE A 45 11.86 -5.05 8.87
CA PHE A 45 10.41 -5.27 8.72
C PHE A 45 10.10 -6.73 8.36
N TRP A 46 11.08 -7.46 7.79
CA TRP A 46 10.96 -8.87 7.42
C TRP A 46 11.46 -9.83 8.51
N GLU A 47 11.97 -9.31 9.63
CA GLU A 47 12.27 -10.15 10.78
C GLU A 47 11.00 -10.77 11.34
N GLU A 48 11.07 -12.06 11.69
CA GLU A 48 9.93 -12.81 12.19
C GLU A 48 9.51 -12.33 13.58
N GLN A 49 8.21 -12.11 13.75
CA GLN A 49 7.58 -11.85 15.02
C GLN A 49 6.33 -12.73 15.16
N ASP A 50 6.27 -13.56 16.18
CA ASP A 50 5.16 -14.49 16.44
C ASP A 50 4.80 -15.38 15.22
N GLY A 51 5.80 -15.81 14.46
CA GLY A 51 5.64 -16.62 13.26
C GLY A 51 5.22 -15.84 12.01
N GLN A 52 5.14 -14.50 12.08
CA GLN A 52 4.71 -13.64 10.98
C GLN A 52 5.81 -12.64 10.59
N ARG A 53 5.81 -12.20 9.33
CA ARG A 53 6.81 -11.28 8.75
C ARG A 53 6.15 -10.19 7.93
N GLY A 54 6.84 -9.07 7.77
CA GLY A 54 6.40 -7.99 6.88
C GLY A 54 5.03 -7.45 7.27
N TRP A 55 4.13 -7.34 6.32
CA TRP A 55 2.79 -6.81 6.52
C TRP A 55 1.88 -7.68 7.40
N GLU A 56 2.21 -8.95 7.62
CA GLU A 56 1.43 -9.84 8.47
C GLU A 56 1.81 -9.75 9.96
N ARG A 57 2.92 -9.09 10.30
CA ARG A 57 3.32 -8.88 11.69
C ARG A 57 2.23 -8.17 12.49
N PRO A 58 2.04 -8.54 13.77
CA PRO A 58 1.05 -7.88 14.64
C PRO A 58 1.30 -6.37 14.80
N ASP A 59 2.55 -5.93 14.72
CA ASP A 59 2.96 -4.54 14.88
C ASP A 59 3.14 -3.77 13.56
N ALA A 60 2.87 -4.40 12.40
CA ALA A 60 3.09 -3.80 11.08
C ALA A 60 2.41 -2.44 10.93
N LEU A 61 1.14 -2.32 11.28
CA LEU A 61 0.40 -1.05 11.23
C LEU A 61 0.92 -0.01 12.23
N THR A 62 1.46 -0.44 13.37
CA THR A 62 2.07 0.49 14.35
C THR A 62 3.31 1.15 13.75
N HIS A 63 4.17 0.36 13.10
CA HIS A 63 5.33 0.90 12.39
C HIS A 63 4.95 1.74 11.19
N TRP A 64 3.92 1.34 10.45
CA TRP A 64 3.39 2.09 9.33
C TRP A 64 2.88 3.48 9.76
N ARG A 65 2.03 3.55 10.79
CA ARG A 65 1.49 4.81 11.31
C ARG A 65 2.63 5.75 11.74
N ARG A 66 3.59 5.26 12.53
CA ARG A 66 4.77 6.04 12.93
C ARG A 66 5.51 6.62 11.74
N TYR A 67 5.70 5.81 10.68
CA TYR A 67 6.35 6.27 9.45
C TYR A 67 5.53 7.36 8.75
N VAL A 68 4.23 7.16 8.59
CA VAL A 68 3.33 8.13 7.94
C VAL A 68 3.27 9.44 8.72
N GLU A 69 3.14 9.38 10.05
CA GLU A 69 3.15 10.55 10.94
C GLU A 69 4.44 11.36 10.78
N ALA A 70 5.59 10.69 10.83
CA ALA A 70 6.88 11.37 10.65
C ALA A 70 7.00 12.03 9.27
N VAL A 71 6.61 11.34 8.21
CA VAL A 71 6.65 11.89 6.83
C VAL A 71 5.68 13.06 6.69
N SER A 72 4.46 12.93 7.21
CA SER A 72 3.45 14.00 7.17
C SER A 72 3.92 15.27 7.89
N GLN A 73 4.55 15.13 9.05
CA GLN A 73 5.05 16.26 9.84
C GLN A 73 6.27 16.91 9.20
N LEU A 74 7.20 16.15 8.65
CA LEU A 74 8.48 16.63 8.18
C LEU A 74 8.49 17.10 6.73
N LEU A 75 7.69 16.48 5.87
CA LEU A 75 7.62 16.76 4.43
C LEU A 75 6.24 17.28 4.00
N GLY A 76 5.20 17.00 4.77
CA GLY A 76 3.80 17.31 4.45
C GLY A 76 3.53 18.76 4.08
N PRO A 77 4.13 19.78 4.73
CA PRO A 77 3.93 21.19 4.35
C PRO A 77 4.27 21.51 2.88
N GLU A 78 5.07 20.66 2.25
CA GLU A 78 5.52 20.86 0.87
C GLU A 78 4.78 19.98 -0.15
N ILE A 79 3.84 19.13 0.28
CA ILE A 79 3.22 18.08 -0.55
C ILE A 79 1.69 18.20 -0.50
N ASP A 80 1.09 18.34 -1.69
CA ASP A 80 -0.37 18.38 -1.85
C ASP A 80 -0.95 17.05 -2.38
N TYR A 81 -0.12 16.18 -2.97
CA TYR A 81 -0.56 14.93 -3.58
C TYR A 81 0.15 13.71 -2.98
N TRP A 82 -0.64 12.81 -2.41
CA TRP A 82 -0.15 11.63 -1.71
C TRP A 82 -0.70 10.33 -2.31
N CYS A 83 0.17 9.35 -2.43
CA CYS A 83 -0.16 7.98 -2.77
C CYS A 83 0.36 7.06 -1.65
N PRO A 84 -0.45 6.74 -0.62
CA PRO A 84 0.00 5.84 0.45
C PRO A 84 0.53 4.51 -0.05
N LEU A 85 -0.17 3.87 -0.98
CA LEU A 85 0.21 2.59 -1.56
C LEU A 85 0.25 2.67 -3.08
N ASN A 86 1.37 2.26 -3.67
CA ASN A 86 1.47 2.02 -5.09
C ASN A 86 1.15 0.57 -5.40
N GLU A 87 0.15 0.33 -6.25
CA GLU A 87 -0.21 -0.96 -6.84
C GLU A 87 -0.22 -2.14 -5.85
N PRO A 88 -1.05 -2.12 -4.80
CA PRO A 88 -1.00 -3.15 -3.75
C PRO A 88 -1.20 -4.56 -4.31
N MET A 89 -2.04 -4.75 -5.33
CA MET A 89 -2.27 -6.06 -5.91
C MET A 89 -1.10 -6.56 -6.76
N VAL A 90 -0.32 -5.66 -7.38
CA VAL A 90 0.94 -6.05 -8.06
C VAL A 90 1.98 -6.50 -7.03
N TYR A 91 2.07 -5.76 -5.91
CA TYR A 91 2.96 -6.16 -4.82
C TYR A 91 2.58 -7.53 -4.24
N VAL A 92 1.29 -7.77 -3.99
CA VAL A 92 0.81 -9.07 -3.49
C VAL A 92 1.06 -10.19 -4.50
N LEU A 93 0.75 -9.97 -5.78
CA LEU A 93 0.99 -10.95 -6.82
C LEU A 93 2.49 -11.29 -6.93
N GLY A 94 3.34 -10.30 -7.07
CA GLY A 94 4.78 -10.49 -7.24
C GLY A 94 5.49 -11.00 -5.99
N GLY A 95 5.06 -10.55 -4.79
CA GLY A 95 5.71 -10.90 -3.53
C GLY A 95 5.25 -12.22 -2.93
N TYR A 96 3.96 -12.51 -3.00
CA TYR A 96 3.36 -13.63 -2.26
C TYR A 96 2.85 -14.78 -3.14
N ILE A 97 2.64 -14.57 -4.44
CA ILE A 97 2.20 -15.60 -5.38
C ILE A 97 3.34 -16.03 -6.31
N GLU A 98 3.98 -15.07 -6.99
CA GLU A 98 5.03 -15.35 -7.97
C GLU A 98 6.43 -15.48 -7.33
N GLY A 99 6.65 -14.84 -6.17
CA GLY A 99 7.93 -14.88 -5.45
C GLY A 99 9.06 -14.12 -6.16
N ILE A 100 8.75 -13.03 -6.88
CA ILE A 100 9.74 -12.19 -7.59
C ILE A 100 10.11 -10.92 -6.84
N PHE A 101 9.28 -10.51 -5.86
CA PHE A 101 9.57 -9.42 -4.91
C PHE A 101 9.71 -9.99 -3.49
N PRO A 102 10.35 -9.27 -2.54
CA PRO A 102 10.19 -9.60 -1.13
C PRO A 102 8.70 -9.61 -0.73
N PRO A 103 8.25 -10.61 0.03
CA PRO A 103 8.99 -11.63 0.79
C PRO A 103 9.46 -12.86 -0.02
N LEU A 104 9.32 -12.91 -1.33
CA LEU A 104 9.73 -14.02 -2.20
C LEU A 104 8.97 -15.32 -1.89
N GLU A 105 7.71 -15.21 -1.51
CA GLU A 105 6.85 -16.34 -1.19
C GLU A 105 6.11 -16.86 -2.43
N GLN A 106 5.70 -18.11 -2.39
CA GLN A 106 4.90 -18.74 -3.44
C GLN A 106 3.70 -19.43 -2.78
N ARG A 107 2.67 -18.67 -2.44
CA ARG A 107 1.45 -19.18 -1.83
C ARG A 107 0.55 -19.82 -2.87
N ALA A 108 -0.23 -20.81 -2.42
CA ALA A 108 -1.00 -21.67 -3.33
C ALA A 108 -2.15 -20.94 -4.04
N GLY A 109 -2.69 -19.89 -3.47
CA GLY A 109 -3.84 -19.22 -4.07
C GLY A 109 -4.25 -17.89 -3.44
N PRO A 110 -5.28 -17.29 -4.02
CA PRO A 110 -5.77 -15.98 -3.60
C PRO A 110 -6.20 -15.90 -2.13
N VAL A 111 -6.82 -16.96 -1.60
CA VAL A 111 -7.27 -17.01 -0.20
C VAL A 111 -6.12 -16.84 0.78
N ASP A 112 -4.94 -17.39 0.45
CA ASP A 112 -3.76 -17.33 1.31
C ASP A 112 -3.15 -15.94 1.39
N VAL A 113 -3.50 -15.04 0.47
CA VAL A 113 -3.01 -13.65 0.42
C VAL A 113 -4.06 -12.62 0.84
N ALA A 114 -5.31 -13.02 1.00
CA ALA A 114 -6.39 -12.12 1.39
C ALA A 114 -6.11 -11.34 2.69
N PRO A 115 -5.50 -11.94 3.75
CA PRO A 115 -5.11 -11.20 4.94
C PRO A 115 -4.08 -10.10 4.66
N VAL A 116 -3.13 -10.33 3.76
CA VAL A 116 -2.12 -9.34 3.36
C VAL A 116 -2.78 -8.17 2.63
N VAL A 117 -3.71 -8.45 1.69
CA VAL A 117 -4.47 -7.42 1.00
C VAL A 117 -5.25 -6.56 2.00
N ALA A 118 -5.98 -7.21 2.92
CA ALA A 118 -6.72 -6.49 3.97
C ALA A 118 -5.81 -5.60 4.82
N GLN A 119 -4.61 -6.07 5.17
CA GLN A 119 -3.66 -5.29 5.95
C GLN A 119 -3.11 -4.10 5.18
N LEU A 120 -2.82 -4.25 3.88
CA LEU A 120 -2.42 -3.13 3.03
C LEU A 120 -3.53 -2.09 2.91
N LEU A 121 -4.78 -2.52 2.74
CA LEU A 121 -5.91 -1.59 2.67
C LEU A 121 -6.14 -0.84 3.99
N ARG A 122 -5.96 -1.50 5.16
CA ARG A 122 -5.92 -0.83 6.46
C ARG A 122 -4.79 0.19 6.55
N ALA A 123 -3.61 -0.16 6.04
CA ALA A 123 -2.49 0.78 5.97
C ALA A 123 -2.83 2.02 5.12
N HIS A 124 -3.54 1.83 4.01
CA HIS A 124 -4.05 2.96 3.20
C HIS A 124 -5.01 3.83 4.00
N ALA A 125 -6.01 3.24 4.66
CA ALA A 125 -6.98 3.97 5.46
C ALA A 125 -6.33 4.74 6.62
N ASP A 126 -5.37 4.11 7.33
CA ASP A 126 -4.59 4.78 8.37
C ASP A 126 -3.81 5.99 7.83
N ALA A 127 -3.12 5.82 6.70
CA ALA A 127 -2.38 6.91 6.07
C ALA A 127 -3.31 8.05 5.61
N TYR A 128 -4.45 7.72 5.03
CA TYR A 128 -5.47 8.69 4.64
C TYR A 128 -5.89 9.57 5.82
N ARG A 129 -6.23 8.95 6.96
CA ARG A 129 -6.65 9.66 8.17
C ARG A 129 -5.55 10.54 8.76
N ILE A 130 -4.32 10.01 8.86
CA ILE A 130 -3.17 10.75 9.41
C ILE A 130 -2.85 11.96 8.54
N LEU A 131 -2.73 11.77 7.22
CA LEU A 131 -2.38 12.85 6.30
C LEU A 131 -3.43 13.96 6.29
N HIS A 132 -4.72 13.62 6.27
CA HIS A 132 -5.80 14.60 6.32
C HIS A 132 -5.87 15.35 7.65
N ALA A 133 -5.72 14.64 8.78
CA ALA A 133 -5.72 15.29 10.10
C ALA A 133 -4.56 16.31 10.24
N ASP A 134 -3.37 15.93 9.79
CA ASP A 134 -2.21 16.81 9.82
C ASP A 134 -2.35 18.01 8.85
N ALA A 135 -2.90 17.78 7.66
CA ALA A 135 -3.16 18.84 6.69
C ALA A 135 -4.22 19.83 7.20
N GLU A 136 -5.30 19.33 7.79
CA GLU A 136 -6.33 20.15 8.43
C GLU A 136 -5.73 21.03 9.55
N ALA A 137 -4.87 20.47 10.39
CA ALA A 137 -4.18 21.22 11.45
C ALA A 137 -3.28 22.34 10.90
N ARG A 138 -2.85 22.24 9.64
CA ARG A 138 -2.04 23.25 8.94
C ARG A 138 -2.84 24.17 8.02
N ASP A 139 -4.16 24.02 7.95
CA ASP A 139 -5.04 24.70 6.96
C ASP A 139 -4.58 24.46 5.51
N GLN A 140 -4.13 23.25 5.22
CA GLN A 140 -3.62 22.81 3.91
C GLN A 140 -4.65 21.90 3.22
N SER A 141 -4.91 22.13 1.94
CA SER A 141 -5.72 21.24 1.12
C SER A 141 -4.81 20.19 0.46
N ILE A 142 -5.11 18.92 0.65
CA ILE A 142 -4.36 17.81 0.04
C ILE A 142 -5.28 16.85 -0.69
N SER A 143 -4.70 16.05 -1.57
CA SER A 143 -5.34 14.90 -2.20
C SER A 143 -4.59 13.63 -1.83
N VAL A 144 -5.32 12.65 -1.29
CA VAL A 144 -4.76 11.34 -0.94
C VAL A 144 -5.49 10.28 -1.75
N GLY A 145 -4.74 9.50 -2.52
CA GLY A 145 -5.29 8.47 -3.39
C GLY A 145 -4.47 7.19 -3.39
N LEU A 146 -4.95 6.21 -4.13
CA LEU A 146 -4.30 4.93 -4.35
C LEU A 146 -3.94 4.81 -5.84
N THR A 147 -2.72 4.37 -6.12
CA THR A 147 -2.39 3.92 -7.48
C THR A 147 -2.73 2.44 -7.60
N GLN A 148 -3.66 2.10 -8.48
CA GLN A 148 -4.04 0.72 -8.75
C GLN A 148 -3.69 0.34 -10.18
N HIS A 149 -2.98 -0.77 -10.34
CA HIS A 149 -2.72 -1.34 -11.65
C HIS A 149 -4.02 -1.90 -12.24
N THR A 150 -4.39 -1.41 -13.40
CA THR A 150 -5.58 -1.87 -14.10
C THR A 150 -5.22 -2.41 -15.48
N ARG A 151 -5.85 -3.50 -15.87
CA ARG A 151 -5.75 -4.09 -17.21
C ARG A 151 -7.04 -4.79 -17.57
N ALA A 152 -7.29 -5.02 -18.85
CA ALA A 152 -8.37 -5.87 -19.30
C ALA A 152 -7.94 -7.34 -19.21
N PHE A 153 -8.72 -8.13 -18.50
CA PHE A 153 -8.57 -9.59 -18.47
C PHE A 153 -9.58 -10.19 -19.42
N GLU A 154 -9.10 -10.83 -20.48
CA GLU A 154 -9.94 -11.46 -21.49
C GLU A 154 -9.80 -12.97 -21.45
N PRO A 155 -10.90 -13.73 -21.69
CA PRO A 155 -10.83 -15.17 -21.77
C PRO A 155 -9.99 -15.59 -22.97
N TRP A 156 -9.12 -16.59 -22.80
CA TRP A 156 -8.35 -17.15 -23.90
C TRP A 156 -9.25 -17.66 -25.05
N ARG A 157 -10.37 -18.29 -24.67
CA ARG A 157 -11.41 -18.76 -25.61
C ARG A 157 -12.75 -18.18 -25.18
N ASN A 158 -13.28 -17.23 -25.94
CA ASN A 158 -14.52 -16.53 -25.62
C ASN A 158 -15.75 -17.47 -25.52
N TRP A 159 -15.71 -18.61 -26.15
CA TRP A 159 -16.77 -19.62 -26.10
C TRP A 159 -16.64 -20.60 -24.93
N HIS A 160 -15.46 -20.66 -24.27
CA HIS A 160 -15.20 -21.64 -23.20
C HIS A 160 -15.62 -21.07 -21.83
N PRO A 161 -16.56 -21.70 -21.11
CA PRO A 161 -17.12 -21.14 -19.89
C PRO A 161 -16.09 -20.95 -18.77
N ILE A 162 -15.15 -21.88 -18.59
CA ILE A 162 -14.10 -21.79 -17.57
C ILE A 162 -13.17 -20.61 -17.86
N ASP A 163 -12.75 -20.42 -19.13
CA ASP A 163 -11.87 -19.30 -19.50
C ASP A 163 -12.54 -17.95 -19.18
N ARG A 164 -13.84 -17.85 -19.42
CA ARG A 164 -14.64 -16.66 -19.09
C ARG A 164 -14.73 -16.43 -17.58
N LEU A 165 -15.10 -17.46 -16.83
CA LEU A 165 -15.19 -17.37 -15.37
C LEU A 165 -13.83 -17.02 -14.74
N THR A 166 -12.74 -17.55 -15.28
CA THR A 166 -11.39 -17.24 -14.81
C THR A 166 -11.05 -15.76 -15.07
N ALA A 167 -11.33 -15.25 -16.27
CA ALA A 167 -11.08 -13.86 -16.60
C ALA A 167 -11.90 -12.89 -15.72
N GLU A 168 -13.19 -13.20 -15.54
CA GLU A 168 -14.08 -12.44 -14.65
C GLU A 168 -13.58 -12.46 -13.19
N PHE A 169 -13.21 -13.65 -12.69
CA PHE A 169 -12.67 -13.78 -11.33
C PHE A 169 -11.40 -12.97 -11.13
N VAL A 170 -10.42 -13.08 -12.04
CA VAL A 170 -9.15 -12.35 -11.92
C VAL A 170 -9.37 -10.84 -12.01
N GLN A 171 -10.25 -10.39 -12.90
CA GLN A 171 -10.58 -8.97 -13.01
C GLN A 171 -11.23 -8.44 -11.73
N GLN A 172 -12.16 -9.17 -11.16
CA GLN A 172 -12.83 -8.79 -9.91
C GLN A 172 -11.82 -8.75 -8.76
N ALA A 173 -11.11 -9.86 -8.51
CA ALA A 173 -10.20 -9.98 -7.37
C ALA A 173 -8.98 -9.06 -7.47
N PHE A 174 -8.46 -8.82 -8.67
CA PHE A 174 -7.27 -7.99 -8.85
C PHE A 174 -7.56 -6.48 -8.90
N ILE A 175 -8.75 -6.09 -9.34
CA ILE A 175 -9.10 -4.67 -9.55
C ILE A 175 -10.24 -4.24 -8.66
N TRP A 176 -11.42 -4.85 -8.83
CA TRP A 176 -12.65 -4.30 -8.26
C TRP A 176 -12.80 -4.52 -6.76
N ASP A 177 -12.34 -5.65 -6.23
CA ASP A 177 -12.38 -5.90 -4.77
C ASP A 177 -11.61 -4.83 -3.98
N VAL A 178 -10.57 -4.23 -4.56
CA VAL A 178 -9.82 -3.10 -3.95
C VAL A 178 -10.66 -1.83 -3.95
N PHE A 179 -11.28 -1.47 -5.08
CA PHE A 179 -12.12 -0.27 -5.16
C PHE A 179 -13.37 -0.40 -4.30
N ASP A 180 -14.04 -1.56 -4.34
CA ASP A 180 -15.21 -1.86 -3.51
C ASP A 180 -14.87 -1.75 -2.01
N ALA A 181 -13.66 -2.20 -1.63
CA ALA A 181 -13.20 -2.09 -0.25
C ALA A 181 -12.97 -0.64 0.19
N ILE A 182 -12.34 0.18 -0.65
CA ILE A 182 -12.11 1.60 -0.34
C ILE A 182 -13.43 2.35 -0.22
N GLU A 183 -14.41 2.06 -1.10
CA GLU A 183 -15.71 2.71 -1.07
C GLU A 183 -16.56 2.29 0.13
N SER A 184 -16.51 1.01 0.52
CA SER A 184 -17.37 0.44 1.56
C SER A 184 -16.77 0.41 2.96
N GLY A 185 -15.45 0.60 3.10
CA GLY A 185 -14.72 0.39 4.36
C GLY A 185 -14.53 -1.09 4.71
N ARG A 186 -14.85 -2.01 3.80
CA ARG A 186 -14.78 -3.45 4.03
C ARG A 186 -14.21 -4.20 2.83
N TYR A 187 -13.12 -4.91 3.04
CA TYR A 187 -12.58 -5.82 2.05
C TYR A 187 -13.30 -7.17 2.07
N ALA A 188 -13.80 -7.60 0.94
CA ALA A 188 -14.36 -8.92 0.72
C ALA A 188 -13.69 -9.52 -0.52
N MET A 189 -13.02 -10.67 -0.34
CA MET A 189 -12.37 -11.33 -1.46
C MET A 189 -13.37 -12.13 -2.28
N THR A 190 -13.46 -11.83 -3.55
CA THR A 190 -14.41 -12.47 -4.46
C THR A 190 -14.28 -14.00 -4.48
N ASN A 191 -15.42 -14.71 -4.54
CA ASN A 191 -15.53 -16.18 -4.52
C ASN A 191 -14.90 -16.88 -3.30
N THR A 192 -14.81 -16.16 -2.18
CA THR A 192 -14.36 -16.71 -0.88
C THR A 192 -15.27 -16.23 0.24
N ASP A 193 -15.10 -16.83 1.43
CA ASP A 193 -15.78 -16.34 2.66
C ASP A 193 -14.94 -15.30 3.41
N PHE A 194 -13.78 -14.91 2.87
CA PHE A 194 -12.91 -13.96 3.54
C PHE A 194 -13.46 -12.53 3.48
N THR A 195 -13.62 -11.92 4.64
CA THR A 195 -13.97 -10.50 4.78
C THR A 195 -13.17 -9.86 5.91
N ALA A 196 -12.87 -8.58 5.77
CA ALA A 196 -12.18 -7.80 6.80
C ALA A 196 -12.60 -6.33 6.75
N ASP A 197 -12.81 -5.72 7.90
CA ASP A 197 -12.97 -4.28 8.00
C ASP A 197 -11.61 -3.62 7.78
N ILE A 198 -11.59 -2.50 7.05
CA ILE A 198 -10.37 -1.77 6.70
C ILE A 198 -10.32 -0.36 7.29
N ASP A 199 -11.40 0.09 7.93
CA ASP A 199 -11.49 1.36 8.65
C ASP A 199 -10.87 1.32 10.06
#